data_0cb3ce8de44f715763a1f24060010cac
#
_entry.id   0cb3ce8de44f715763a1f24060010cac
#
_cell.length_a   1.000
_cell.length_b   1.000
_cell.length_c   1.000
_cell.angle_alpha   90.00
_cell.angle_beta   90.00
_cell.angle_gamma   90.00
#
_symmetry.space_group_name_H-M   'P 1'
#
loop_
_entity.id
_entity.type
_entity.pdbx_description
1 polymer ?
#
loop_
_entity_poly.entity_id
_entity_poly.type
_entity_poly.pdbx_seq_one_letter_code
_entity_poly.pdbx_strand_id
1 'polypeptide(L)'
;MDYKIVEITWLDAWDDTAHLEEGAIENLAPIERRTVGYLMKRDADKVIITSGVINNLYAGKVFIDGVILIPRSMITEIKVND
;
A
#
# COMPACT_ATOMS: atom_id res chain seq x y z
N MET A 1 -22.06 2.57 0.74
CA MET A 1 -21.20 1.48 0.24
C MET A 1 -20.13 1.18 1.27
N ASP A 2 -20.06 -0.07 1.67
CA ASP A 2 -19.14 -0.46 2.75
C ASP A 2 -17.88 -1.09 2.16
N TYR A 3 -16.77 -0.41 2.35
CA TYR A 3 -15.47 -0.95 1.95
C TYR A 3 -14.85 -1.72 3.11
N LYS A 4 -14.20 -2.82 2.78
CA LYS A 4 -13.46 -3.58 3.78
C LYS A 4 -12.18 -2.85 4.15
N ILE A 5 -11.80 -2.98 5.41
CA ILE A 5 -10.52 -2.46 5.90
C ILE A 5 -9.51 -3.59 5.80
N VAL A 6 -8.37 -3.30 5.21
CA VAL A 6 -7.29 -4.27 5.06
C VAL A 6 -5.99 -3.73 5.64
N GLU A 7 -5.16 -4.63 6.13
CA GLU A 7 -3.77 -4.36 6.48
C GLU A 7 -2.90 -5.13 5.50
N ILE A 8 -2.03 -4.42 4.80
CA ILE A 8 -1.14 -5.02 3.81
C ILE A 8 0.28 -4.93 4.32
N THR A 9 0.96 -6.08 4.39
CA THR A 9 2.39 -6.14 4.63
C THR A 9 3.07 -6.34 3.29
N TRP A 10 4.00 -5.45 2.98
CA TRP A 10 4.67 -5.45 1.68
C TRP A 10 6.10 -4.99 1.79
N LEU A 11 6.89 -5.35 0.78
CA LEU A 11 8.32 -5.04 0.71
C LEU A 11 8.52 -3.89 -0.27
N ASP A 12 8.97 -2.76 0.27
CA ASP A 12 9.21 -1.56 -0.52
C ASP A 12 10.68 -1.46 -0.90
N ALA A 13 10.91 -1.00 -2.12
CA ALA A 13 12.26 -0.64 -2.54
C ALA A 13 12.68 0.67 -1.86
N TRP A 14 13.95 0.86 -1.69
CA TRP A 14 14.49 2.11 -1.18
C TRP A 14 15.77 2.46 -1.90
N ASP A 15 16.12 3.73 -1.90
CA ASP A 15 17.40 4.16 -2.38
C ASP A 15 18.06 5.09 -1.36
N ASP A 16 19.36 5.24 -1.49
CA ASP A 16 20.13 6.12 -0.63
C ASP A 16 21.15 6.85 -1.51
N THR A 17 21.17 8.17 -1.41
CA THR A 17 22.11 9.01 -2.15
C THR A 17 23.41 9.23 -1.39
N ALA A 18 23.52 8.75 -0.15
CA ALA A 18 24.76 8.82 0.62
C ALA A 18 25.79 7.83 0.08
N HIS A 19 27.03 8.05 0.48
CA HIS A 19 28.12 7.14 0.11
C HIS A 19 28.10 5.90 0.99
N LEU A 20 28.08 4.72 0.37
CA LEU A 20 28.11 3.44 1.07
C LEU A 20 29.40 2.71 0.76
N GLU A 21 29.93 1.98 1.74
CA GLU A 21 31.02 1.04 1.48
C GLU A 21 30.48 -0.14 0.66
N GLU A 22 31.30 -0.64 -0.26
CA GLU A 22 30.92 -1.76 -1.10
C GLU A 22 30.48 -2.98 -0.28
N GLY A 23 31.18 -3.26 0.83
CA GLY A 23 30.86 -4.39 1.70
C GLY A 23 29.50 -4.29 2.41
N ALA A 24 28.95 -3.08 2.52
CA ALA A 24 27.64 -2.88 3.15
C ALA A 24 26.48 -3.34 2.26
N ILE A 25 26.71 -3.51 0.95
CA ILE A 25 25.67 -3.87 -0.01
C ILE A 25 25.05 -5.23 0.31
N GLU A 26 25.81 -6.16 0.82
CA GLU A 26 25.34 -7.51 1.14
C GLU A 26 24.27 -7.53 2.24
N ASN A 27 24.18 -6.47 3.05
CA ASN A 27 23.24 -6.37 4.15
C ASN A 27 22.00 -5.57 3.80
N LEU A 28 21.89 -5.09 2.56
CA LEU A 28 20.74 -4.32 2.13
C LEU A 28 19.54 -5.25 1.89
N ALA A 29 18.39 -4.82 2.36
CA ALA A 29 17.14 -5.56 2.21
C ALA A 29 16.00 -4.59 1.94
N PRO A 30 14.93 -5.06 1.27
CA PRO A 30 13.74 -4.23 1.10
C PRO A 30 13.16 -3.82 2.45
N ILE A 31 12.53 -2.66 2.46
CA ILE A 31 11.87 -2.15 3.67
C ILE A 31 10.51 -2.82 3.80
N GLU A 32 10.27 -3.49 4.92
CA GLU A 32 8.95 -4.02 5.22
C GLU A 32 8.04 -2.87 5.67
N ARG A 33 6.91 -2.73 5.01
CA ARG A 33 5.89 -1.76 5.37
C ARG A 33 4.58 -2.46 5.70
N ARG A 34 3.85 -1.90 6.64
CA ARG A 34 2.48 -2.29 6.94
C ARG A 34 1.58 -1.09 6.69
N THR A 35 0.61 -1.26 5.82
CA THR A 35 -0.26 -0.17 5.40
C THR A 35 -1.71 -0.59 5.60
N VAL A 36 -2.47 0.26 6.26
CA VAL A 36 -3.89 0.02 6.56
C VAL A 36 -4.74 0.98 5.75
N GLY A 37 -5.82 0.48 5.19
CA GLY A 37 -6.75 1.33 4.46
C GLY A 37 -8.00 0.60 4.01
N TYR A 38 -8.87 1.31 3.35
CA TYR A 38 -10.05 0.75 2.73
C TYR A 38 -9.68 0.11 1.39
N LEU A 39 -10.11 -1.15 1.21
CA LEU A 39 -9.84 -1.87 -0.03
C LEU A 39 -10.69 -1.34 -1.16
N MET A 40 -10.05 -0.79 -2.18
CA MET A 40 -10.74 -0.26 -3.35
C MET A 40 -10.73 -1.22 -4.52
N LYS A 41 -9.62 -1.93 -4.73
CA LYS A 41 -9.47 -2.90 -5.81
C LYS A 41 -8.43 -3.94 -5.45
N ARG A 42 -8.68 -5.18 -5.83
CA ARG A 42 -7.76 -6.29 -5.64
C ARG A 42 -7.87 -7.23 -6.85
N ASP A 43 -6.78 -7.38 -7.59
CA ASP A 43 -6.71 -8.29 -8.71
C ASP A 43 -5.36 -9.03 -8.73
N ALA A 44 -5.07 -9.74 -9.82
CA ALA A 44 -3.84 -10.53 -9.92
C ALA A 44 -2.58 -9.67 -9.96
N ASP A 45 -2.70 -8.40 -10.37
CA ASP A 45 -1.56 -7.53 -10.59
C ASP A 45 -1.30 -6.55 -9.46
N LYS A 46 -2.35 -6.11 -8.78
CA LYS A 46 -2.24 -5.01 -7.83
C LYS A 46 -3.33 -5.03 -6.78
N VAL A 47 -3.07 -4.29 -5.71
CA VAL A 47 -4.05 -3.94 -4.69
C VAL A 47 -4.06 -2.43 -4.54
N ILE A 48 -5.24 -1.83 -4.54
CA ILE A 48 -5.41 -0.39 -4.35
C ILE A 48 -6.19 -0.16 -3.07
N ILE A 49 -5.63 0.65 -2.18
CA ILE A 49 -6.27 1.06 -0.94
C ILE A 49 -6.31 2.57 -0.82
N THR A 50 -7.17 3.07 0.03
CA THR A 50 -7.27 4.50 0.33
C THR A 50 -7.32 4.72 1.83
N SER A 51 -6.80 5.84 2.29
CA SER A 51 -6.86 6.21 3.71
C SER A 51 -8.19 6.84 4.11
N GLY A 52 -8.94 7.38 3.16
CA GLY A 52 -10.20 8.05 3.46
C GLY A 52 -11.21 7.99 2.34
N VAL A 53 -12.48 7.97 2.72
CA VAL A 53 -13.62 7.98 1.79
C VAL A 53 -14.48 9.17 2.16
N ILE A 54 -14.80 9.99 1.15
CA ILE A 54 -15.66 11.16 1.32
C ILE A 54 -16.96 10.91 0.55
N ASN A 55 -18.05 10.76 1.28
CA ASN A 55 -19.36 10.50 0.69
C ASN A 55 -20.12 11.79 0.42
N ASN A 56 -20.79 11.85 -0.72
CA ASN A 56 -21.70 12.93 -1.09
C ASN A 56 -21.05 14.33 -1.07
N LEU A 57 -19.74 14.42 -1.37
CA LEU A 57 -19.08 15.72 -1.39
C LEU A 57 -19.64 16.61 -2.50
N TYR A 58 -19.83 16.05 -3.70
CA TYR A 58 -20.39 16.78 -4.84
C TYR A 58 -21.33 15.86 -5.62
N ALA A 59 -22.57 16.30 -5.81
CA ALA A 59 -23.55 15.64 -6.67
C ALA A 59 -23.72 14.13 -6.39
N GLY A 60 -23.65 13.74 -5.14
CA GLY A 60 -23.78 12.34 -4.74
C GLY A 60 -22.62 11.43 -5.10
N LYS A 61 -21.52 12.00 -5.54
CA LYS A 61 -20.33 11.23 -5.90
C LYS A 61 -19.48 10.91 -4.66
N VAL A 62 -18.73 9.81 -4.77
CA VAL A 62 -17.77 9.39 -3.75
C VAL A 62 -16.37 9.80 -4.19
N PHE A 63 -15.64 10.43 -3.29
CA PHE A 63 -14.23 10.80 -3.50
C PHE A 63 -13.36 10.06 -2.49
N ILE A 64 -12.12 9.83 -2.84
CA ILE A 64 -11.17 9.11 -1.99
C ILE A 64 -9.88 9.90 -1.83
N ASP A 65 -9.23 9.72 -0.66
CA ASP A 65 -7.97 10.38 -0.30
C ASP A 65 -6.88 9.35 -0.05
N GLY A 66 -5.64 9.76 -0.27
CA GLY A 66 -4.48 8.95 0.11
C GLY A 66 -4.46 7.60 -0.57
N VAL A 67 -4.60 7.59 -1.87
CA VAL A 67 -4.62 6.36 -2.67
C VAL A 67 -3.21 5.79 -2.77
N ILE A 68 -3.08 4.49 -2.48
CA ILE A 68 -1.84 3.74 -2.65
C ILE A 68 -2.13 2.54 -3.53
N LEU A 69 -1.33 2.39 -4.58
CA LEU A 69 -1.34 1.19 -5.42
C LEU A 69 -0.10 0.36 -5.10
N ILE A 70 -0.30 -0.89 -4.70
CA ILE A 70 0.78 -1.80 -4.34
C ILE A 70 0.78 -2.96 -5.32
N PRO A 71 1.86 -3.17 -6.09
CA PRO A 71 1.97 -4.34 -6.95
C PRO A 71 1.90 -5.64 -6.14
N ARG A 72 1.17 -6.62 -6.66
CA ARG A 72 1.01 -7.92 -5.97
C ARG A 72 2.35 -8.59 -5.68
N SER A 73 3.32 -8.43 -6.56
CA SER A 73 4.66 -9.02 -6.39
C SER A 73 5.39 -8.51 -5.14
N MET A 74 5.01 -7.36 -4.61
CA MET A 74 5.61 -6.79 -3.41
C MET A 74 4.89 -7.16 -2.13
N ILE A 75 3.73 -7.78 -2.22
CA ILE A 75 2.87 -8.07 -1.07
C ILE A 75 3.21 -9.44 -0.49
N THR A 76 3.46 -9.48 0.82
CA THR A 76 3.71 -10.72 1.55
C THR A 76 2.50 -11.22 2.31
N GLU A 77 1.63 -10.31 2.75
CA GLU A 77 0.43 -10.69 3.51
C GLU A 77 -0.66 -9.64 3.35
N ILE A 78 -1.90 -10.09 3.26
CA ILE A 78 -3.09 -9.23 3.30
C ILE A 78 -4.01 -9.77 4.38
N LYS A 79 -4.31 -8.93 5.37
CA LYS A 79 -5.30 -9.24 6.40
C LYS A 79 -6.54 -8.41 6.14
N VAL A 80 -7.65 -9.07 5.98
CA VAL A 80 -8.95 -8.43 5.79
C VAL A 80 -9.65 -8.37 7.14
N ASN A 81 -10.00 -7.17 7.55
CA ASN A 81 -10.74 -6.95 8.78
C ASN A 81 -12.23 -6.84 8.44
N ASP A 82 -12.93 -7.90 8.75
CA ASP A 82 -14.39 -7.98 8.47
C ASP A 82 -15.23 -7.41 9.61
#